data_ea7ca224e5231ef007928eca2c88a15d
#
_entry.id   ea7ca224e5231ef007928eca2c88a15d
#
_cell.length_a   1.000
_cell.length_b   1.000
_cell.length_c   1.000
_cell.angle_alpha   90.00
_cell.angle_beta   90.00
_cell.angle_gamma   90.00
#
_symmetry.space_group_name_H-M   'P 1'
#
loop_
_entity.id
_entity.type
_entity.pdbx_description
1 polymer ?
#
loop_
_entity_poly.entity_id
_entity_poly.type
_entity_poly.pdbx_seq_one_letter_code
_entity_poly.pdbx_strand_id
1 'polypeptide(L)'
;MNNELRLLSKVLESRDLAPLFDRGVKDAWFVDGEVKRVWVFVRDHFSKYAECPSLEVVTQNFPSWKQHESPDALEYLIDSVVATRRSSSFLKMLESAATTYGSTKDHEEGLRIVQAGIIGLEEDGLGKTSDVNLIDEPQKRWDEYTFRKNNPGLLGTATGFPSVDQVTGGLQPGQLIVIVAPPKTGKSTVALQFAQNVHLQDKSVMFQSFEMSNHEQQTRYDAMRARISHSRLINGLLDNEEEARYQAKLRSMENMRKPFWLVDSANGSTVSGISSKLSVLHPDIVFIDGVYLMIDEQTGEANTPQAITNITRSLKRMAQKYKVPVVITTQVLNWKMRKGQVTADSIGYSSSFHQDADVIFGLQREDENVDDTRILKVLESRNSGRMEISLIWDWS
;
A
#
# COMPACT_ATOMS: atom_id res chain seq x y z
N MET A 1 -28.12 24.79 10.04
CA MET A 1 -27.20 25.93 10.05
C MET A 1 -26.05 25.59 9.11
N ASN A 2 -25.67 26.45 8.17
CA ASN A 2 -24.64 26.13 7.16
C ASN A 2 -23.24 26.11 7.77
N ASN A 3 -22.67 24.91 8.00
CA ASN A 3 -21.34 24.74 8.60
C ASN A 3 -20.22 25.29 7.71
N GLU A 4 -20.41 25.34 6.39
CA GLU A 4 -19.46 25.93 5.46
C GLU A 4 -19.34 27.44 5.68
N LEU A 5 -20.47 28.12 5.86
CA LEU A 5 -20.52 29.55 6.15
C LEU A 5 -19.87 29.88 7.50
N ARG A 6 -20.14 29.06 8.53
CA ARG A 6 -19.52 29.21 9.87
C ARG A 6 -18.01 29.01 9.81
N LEU A 7 -17.56 27.97 9.09
CA LEU A 7 -16.15 27.69 8.90
C LEU A 7 -15.44 28.87 8.24
N LEU A 8 -15.96 29.34 7.10
CA LEU A 8 -15.31 30.42 6.35
C LEU A 8 -15.35 31.74 7.14
N SER A 9 -16.43 31.99 7.87
CA SER A 9 -16.51 33.16 8.77
C SER A 9 -15.46 33.08 9.87
N LYS A 10 -15.21 31.91 10.45
CA LYS A 10 -14.20 31.70 11.49
C LYS A 10 -12.79 31.87 10.95
N VAL A 11 -12.53 31.43 9.73
CA VAL A 11 -11.24 31.63 9.02
C VAL A 11 -10.98 33.12 8.80
N LEU A 12 -11.98 33.87 8.35
CA LEU A 12 -11.84 35.32 8.15
C LEU A 12 -11.65 36.09 9.47
N GLU A 13 -12.26 35.61 10.56
CA GLU A 13 -12.07 36.14 11.91
C GLU A 13 -10.66 35.88 12.46
N SER A 14 -10.22 34.63 12.41
CA SER A 14 -8.89 34.23 12.92
C SER A 14 -7.75 34.64 12.00
N ARG A 15 -8.04 34.87 10.71
CA ARG A 15 -7.07 35.11 9.63
C ARG A 15 -6.05 33.97 9.47
N ASP A 16 -6.39 32.77 9.96
CA ASP A 16 -5.55 31.58 9.92
C ASP A 16 -6.13 30.55 8.94
N LEU A 17 -5.41 30.32 7.84
CA LEU A 17 -5.74 29.35 6.81
C LEU A 17 -4.94 28.04 6.96
N ALA A 18 -3.91 28.03 7.81
CA ALA A 18 -3.03 26.87 7.95
C ALA A 18 -3.81 25.58 8.29
N PRO A 19 -4.77 25.57 9.24
CA PRO A 19 -5.52 24.36 9.56
C PRO A 19 -6.35 23.80 8.39
N LEU A 20 -6.79 24.65 7.44
CA LEU A 20 -7.53 24.20 6.27
C LEU A 20 -6.58 23.55 5.25
N PHE A 21 -5.40 24.12 5.04
CA PHE A 21 -4.39 23.55 4.16
C PHE A 21 -3.82 22.25 4.74
N ASP A 22 -3.55 22.20 6.04
CA ASP A 22 -3.09 20.99 6.74
C ASP A 22 -4.09 19.83 6.65
N ARG A 23 -5.39 20.15 6.58
CA ARG A 23 -6.46 19.18 6.38
C ARG A 23 -6.77 18.92 4.90
N GLY A 24 -6.05 19.55 3.97
CA GLY A 24 -6.23 19.37 2.53
C GLY A 24 -7.61 19.79 2.03
N VAL A 25 -8.18 20.88 2.59
CA VAL A 25 -9.50 21.40 2.19
C VAL A 25 -9.49 21.76 0.70
N LYS A 26 -10.41 21.18 -0.06
CA LYS A 26 -10.57 21.37 -1.51
C LYS A 26 -11.77 22.27 -1.81
N ASP A 27 -11.74 22.95 -2.94
CA ASP A 27 -12.87 23.80 -3.41
C ASP A 27 -14.20 23.02 -3.52
N ALA A 28 -14.09 21.72 -3.80
CA ALA A 28 -15.23 20.82 -3.89
C ALA A 28 -15.92 20.55 -2.54
N TRP A 29 -15.31 20.95 -1.42
CA TRP A 29 -15.91 20.78 -0.08
C TRP A 29 -16.97 21.82 0.20
N PHE A 30 -16.92 22.95 -0.49
CA PHE A 30 -17.91 24.02 -0.42
C PHE A 30 -18.99 23.79 -1.49
N VAL A 31 -20.20 23.49 -1.06
CA VAL A 31 -21.36 23.20 -1.94
C VAL A 31 -22.21 24.47 -2.14
N ASP A 32 -22.29 25.31 -1.09
CA ASP A 32 -22.98 26.59 -1.19
C ASP A 32 -22.28 27.51 -2.18
N GLY A 33 -23.00 27.95 -3.19
CA GLY A 33 -22.40 28.67 -4.32
C GLY A 33 -21.80 30.01 -3.96
N GLU A 34 -22.28 30.68 -2.91
CA GLU A 34 -21.73 31.94 -2.43
C GLU A 34 -20.48 31.66 -1.58
N VAL A 35 -20.58 30.76 -0.62
CA VAL A 35 -19.47 30.36 0.25
C VAL A 35 -18.30 29.84 -0.57
N LYS A 36 -18.57 29.04 -1.59
CA LYS A 36 -17.53 28.54 -2.50
C LYS A 36 -16.80 29.66 -3.24
N ARG A 37 -17.53 30.67 -3.75
CA ARG A 37 -16.90 31.80 -4.45
C ARG A 37 -16.02 32.61 -3.50
N VAL A 38 -16.48 32.84 -2.27
CA VAL A 38 -15.68 33.52 -1.24
C VAL A 38 -14.46 32.70 -0.85
N TRP A 39 -14.61 31.38 -0.68
CA TRP A 39 -13.48 30.47 -0.41
C TRP A 39 -12.41 30.54 -1.50
N VAL A 40 -12.80 30.41 -2.77
CA VAL A 40 -11.85 30.49 -3.89
C VAL A 40 -11.11 31.83 -3.88
N PHE A 41 -11.82 32.93 -3.64
CA PHE A 41 -11.20 34.25 -3.53
C PHE A 41 -10.20 34.33 -2.36
N VAL A 42 -10.56 33.82 -1.17
CA VAL A 42 -9.69 33.79 0.01
C VAL A 42 -8.43 32.96 -0.23
N ARG A 43 -8.59 31.78 -0.82
CA ARG A 43 -7.48 30.90 -1.20
C ARG A 43 -6.54 31.57 -2.22
N ASP A 44 -7.09 32.14 -3.28
CA ASP A 44 -6.32 32.77 -4.35
C ASP A 44 -5.61 34.03 -3.85
N HIS A 45 -6.26 34.80 -2.96
CA HIS A 45 -5.66 35.93 -2.29
C HIS A 45 -4.47 35.49 -1.43
N PHE A 46 -4.65 34.44 -0.63
CA PHE A 46 -3.58 33.88 0.19
C PHE A 46 -2.42 33.35 -0.67
N SER A 47 -2.72 32.67 -1.77
CA SER A 47 -1.69 32.17 -2.70
C SER A 47 -0.86 33.29 -3.32
N LYS A 48 -1.46 34.47 -3.51
CA LYS A 48 -0.81 35.63 -4.15
C LYS A 48 -0.04 36.51 -3.17
N TYR A 49 -0.57 36.70 -1.97
CA TYR A 49 -0.07 37.68 -1.01
C TYR A 49 0.47 37.08 0.29
N ALA A 50 0.34 35.74 0.45
CA ALA A 50 0.68 34.97 1.66
C ALA A 50 -0.05 35.48 2.94
N GLU A 51 -1.18 36.17 2.75
CA GLU A 51 -2.00 36.71 3.84
C GLU A 51 -3.49 36.43 3.58
N CYS A 52 -4.25 36.16 4.64
CA CYS A 52 -5.69 36.07 4.58
C CYS A 52 -6.29 37.47 4.33
N PRO A 53 -7.21 37.64 3.37
CA PRO A 53 -7.86 38.93 3.13
C PRO A 53 -8.61 39.38 4.38
N SER A 54 -8.66 40.71 4.58
CA SER A 54 -9.51 41.29 5.64
C SER A 54 -10.99 41.13 5.28
N LEU A 55 -11.86 41.19 6.29
CA LEU A 55 -13.31 41.16 6.09
C LEU A 55 -13.77 42.30 5.18
N GLU A 56 -13.13 43.49 5.26
CA GLU A 56 -13.42 44.64 4.38
C GLU A 56 -13.14 44.30 2.91
N VAL A 57 -12.01 43.68 2.62
CA VAL A 57 -11.66 43.24 1.27
C VAL A 57 -12.65 42.20 0.74
N VAL A 58 -13.08 41.26 1.60
CA VAL A 58 -14.09 40.27 1.22
C VAL A 58 -15.44 40.95 0.94
N THR A 59 -15.92 41.81 1.81
CA THR A 59 -17.21 42.49 1.63
C THR A 59 -17.23 43.48 0.46
N GLN A 60 -16.10 44.10 0.10
CA GLN A 60 -15.98 44.88 -1.13
C GLN A 60 -16.16 44.02 -2.38
N ASN A 61 -15.62 42.81 -2.41
CA ASN A 61 -15.73 41.90 -3.56
C ASN A 61 -17.02 41.10 -3.56
N PHE A 62 -17.61 40.85 -2.38
CA PHE A 62 -18.84 40.10 -2.17
C PHE A 62 -19.78 40.87 -1.24
N PRO A 63 -20.53 41.88 -1.74
CA PRO A 63 -21.41 42.71 -0.92
C PRO A 63 -22.54 41.95 -0.22
N SER A 64 -22.90 40.77 -0.71
CA SER A 64 -23.89 39.86 -0.11
C SER A 64 -23.36 39.05 1.07
N TRP A 65 -22.02 39.00 1.24
CA TRP A 65 -21.39 38.25 2.32
C TRP A 65 -21.80 38.76 3.70
N LYS A 66 -22.29 37.86 4.53
CA LYS A 66 -22.61 38.14 5.94
C LYS A 66 -21.73 37.28 6.84
N GLN A 67 -20.91 37.97 7.61
CA GLN A 67 -20.08 37.32 8.62
C GLN A 67 -20.95 36.67 9.71
N HIS A 68 -20.64 35.44 10.08
CA HIS A 68 -21.29 34.72 11.16
C HIS A 68 -20.33 34.49 12.32
N GLU A 69 -20.69 34.98 13.49
CA GLU A 69 -19.96 34.63 14.73
C GLU A 69 -20.20 33.17 15.08
N SER A 70 -19.13 32.44 15.34
CA SER A 70 -19.21 31.05 15.81
C SER A 70 -18.32 30.86 17.03
N PRO A 71 -18.89 30.40 18.15
CA PRO A 71 -18.11 30.12 19.36
C PRO A 71 -17.25 28.86 19.22
N ASP A 72 -17.49 28.07 18.17
CA ASP A 72 -16.82 26.79 17.98
C ASP A 72 -15.37 26.96 17.53
N ALA A 73 -14.54 25.98 17.89
CA ALA A 73 -13.17 25.90 17.45
C ALA A 73 -13.10 25.66 15.93
N LEU A 74 -12.09 26.24 15.27
CA LEU A 74 -11.88 26.11 13.83
C LEU A 74 -11.77 24.63 13.41
N GLU A 75 -11.04 23.82 14.16
CA GLU A 75 -10.87 22.39 13.89
C GLU A 75 -12.21 21.62 13.94
N TYR A 76 -13.08 21.93 14.91
CA TYR A 76 -14.41 21.32 14.97
C TYR A 76 -15.27 21.66 13.74
N LEU A 77 -15.19 22.91 13.27
CA LEU A 77 -15.93 23.35 12.09
C LEU A 77 -15.40 22.67 10.83
N ILE A 78 -14.08 22.50 10.70
CA ILE A 78 -13.45 21.73 9.62
C ILE A 78 -13.98 20.28 9.65
N ASP A 79 -13.88 19.61 10.77
CA ASP A 79 -14.35 18.21 10.92
C ASP A 79 -15.86 18.07 10.60
N SER A 80 -16.67 19.06 10.99
CA SER A 80 -18.09 19.08 10.69
C SER A 80 -18.41 19.23 9.20
N VAL A 81 -17.71 20.14 8.49
CA VAL A 81 -17.84 20.31 7.03
C VAL A 81 -17.43 19.03 6.31
N VAL A 82 -16.34 18.44 6.74
CA VAL A 82 -15.85 17.18 6.19
C VAL A 82 -16.84 16.04 6.40
N ALA A 83 -17.38 15.87 7.61
CA ALA A 83 -18.36 14.82 7.89
C ALA A 83 -19.62 14.99 7.03
N THR A 84 -20.11 16.24 6.87
CA THR A 84 -21.23 16.56 6.00
C THR A 84 -20.93 16.21 4.55
N ARG A 85 -19.74 16.55 4.08
CA ARG A 85 -19.30 16.26 2.70
C ARG A 85 -19.21 14.76 2.44
N ARG A 86 -18.61 14.02 3.37
CA ARG A 86 -18.52 12.55 3.25
C ARG A 86 -19.88 11.90 3.17
N SER A 87 -20.82 12.33 4.03
CA SER A 87 -22.20 11.84 3.97
C SER A 87 -22.86 12.14 2.64
N SER A 88 -22.71 13.37 2.11
CA SER A 88 -23.26 13.74 0.81
C SER A 88 -22.64 12.96 -0.35
N SER A 89 -21.33 12.73 -0.33
CA SER A 89 -20.64 11.95 -1.37
C SER A 89 -21.05 10.47 -1.31
N PHE A 90 -21.21 9.92 -0.10
CA PHE A 90 -21.71 8.57 0.10
C PHE A 90 -23.13 8.40 -0.44
N LEU A 91 -24.05 9.32 -0.13
CA LEU A 91 -25.41 9.28 -0.65
C LEU A 91 -25.45 9.37 -2.18
N LYS A 92 -24.68 10.28 -2.78
CA LYS A 92 -24.59 10.41 -4.25
C LYS A 92 -24.06 9.15 -4.92
N MET A 93 -23.08 8.48 -4.32
CA MET A 93 -22.58 7.20 -4.80
C MET A 93 -23.68 6.15 -4.80
N LEU A 94 -24.45 6.03 -3.71
CA LEU A 94 -25.55 5.07 -3.61
C LEU A 94 -26.67 5.37 -4.61
N GLU A 95 -27.04 6.64 -4.76
CA GLU A 95 -28.06 7.08 -5.74
C GLU A 95 -27.62 6.78 -7.17
N SER A 96 -26.35 7.04 -7.50
CA SER A 96 -25.79 6.75 -8.84
C SER A 96 -25.80 5.24 -9.12
N ALA A 97 -25.35 4.43 -8.18
CA ALA A 97 -25.37 2.96 -8.31
C ALA A 97 -26.80 2.42 -8.46
N ALA A 98 -27.75 2.91 -7.65
CA ALA A 98 -29.16 2.52 -7.71
C ALA A 98 -29.82 2.93 -9.03
N THR A 99 -29.53 4.13 -9.52
CA THR A 99 -30.06 4.64 -10.79
C THR A 99 -29.53 3.82 -11.97
N THR A 100 -28.24 3.54 -11.99
CA THR A 100 -27.61 2.72 -13.03
C THR A 100 -28.18 1.31 -13.03
N TYR A 101 -28.26 0.66 -11.89
CA TYR A 101 -28.90 -0.66 -11.77
C TYR A 101 -30.37 -0.63 -12.18
N GLY A 102 -31.10 0.43 -11.81
CA GLY A 102 -32.51 0.63 -12.19
C GLY A 102 -32.72 0.66 -13.71
N SER A 103 -31.79 1.27 -14.44
CA SER A 103 -31.85 1.44 -15.89
C SER A 103 -31.26 0.27 -16.68
N THR A 104 -30.13 -0.29 -16.24
CA THR A 104 -29.40 -1.33 -16.99
C THR A 104 -29.72 -2.75 -16.54
N LYS A 105 -30.20 -2.92 -15.29
CA LYS A 105 -30.30 -4.22 -14.58
C LYS A 105 -28.97 -4.96 -14.45
N ASP A 106 -27.87 -4.27 -14.70
CA ASP A 106 -26.51 -4.79 -14.56
C ASP A 106 -25.99 -4.49 -13.15
N HIS A 107 -25.89 -5.54 -12.33
CA HIS A 107 -25.39 -5.43 -10.96
C HIS A 107 -23.87 -5.21 -10.91
N GLU A 108 -23.12 -5.69 -11.91
CA GLU A 108 -21.67 -5.50 -11.97
C GLU A 108 -21.31 -4.02 -12.21
N GLU A 109 -22.07 -3.34 -13.07
CA GLU A 109 -21.91 -1.90 -13.30
C GLU A 109 -22.25 -1.10 -12.03
N GLY A 110 -23.31 -1.48 -11.32
CA GLY A 110 -23.68 -0.88 -10.04
C GLY A 110 -22.57 -1.08 -8.99
N LEU A 111 -21.98 -2.27 -8.90
CA LEU A 111 -20.88 -2.57 -7.99
C LEU A 111 -19.61 -1.77 -8.32
N ARG A 112 -19.28 -1.59 -9.60
CA ARG A 112 -18.13 -0.73 -10.02
C ARG A 112 -18.30 0.71 -9.56
N ILE A 113 -19.51 1.27 -9.66
CA ILE A 113 -19.79 2.63 -9.17
C ILE A 113 -19.57 2.71 -7.66
N VAL A 114 -20.05 1.73 -6.90
CA VAL A 114 -19.85 1.68 -5.44
C VAL A 114 -18.36 1.56 -5.10
N GLN A 115 -17.63 0.68 -5.74
CA GLN A 115 -16.19 0.50 -5.52
C GLN A 115 -15.41 1.79 -5.84
N ALA A 116 -15.67 2.42 -6.99
CA ALA A 116 -15.04 3.69 -7.35
C ALA A 116 -15.40 4.81 -6.36
N GLY A 117 -16.66 4.84 -5.89
CA GLY A 117 -17.11 5.81 -4.90
C GLY A 117 -16.45 5.62 -3.52
N ILE A 118 -16.24 4.38 -3.08
CA ILE A 118 -15.52 4.08 -1.84
C ILE A 118 -14.06 4.58 -1.93
N ILE A 119 -13.37 4.32 -3.04
CA ILE A 119 -12.01 4.82 -3.28
C ILE A 119 -11.98 6.34 -3.24
N GLY A 120 -12.92 7.01 -3.92
CA GLY A 120 -13.04 8.47 -3.89
C GLY A 120 -13.30 9.02 -2.49
N LEU A 121 -14.14 8.35 -1.68
CA LEU A 121 -14.38 8.71 -0.28
C LEU A 121 -13.16 8.51 0.61
N GLU A 122 -12.30 7.54 0.30
CA GLU A 122 -11.03 7.33 0.98
C GLU A 122 -9.98 8.38 0.57
N GLU A 123 -9.96 8.77 -0.70
CA GLU A 123 -9.05 9.81 -1.23
C GLU A 123 -9.46 11.21 -0.78
N ASP A 124 -10.75 11.48 -0.63
CA ASP A 124 -11.28 12.70 -0.01
C ASP A 124 -11.22 12.66 1.53
N GLY A 125 -10.92 11.48 2.07
CA GLY A 125 -10.72 11.30 3.51
C GLY A 125 -9.42 11.94 3.92
N LEU A 126 -9.55 12.99 4.66
CA LEU A 126 -8.75 13.53 5.73
C LEU A 126 -7.54 12.66 6.11
N GLY A 127 -6.62 12.51 5.20
CA GLY A 127 -5.28 12.31 5.68
C GLY A 127 -4.96 13.56 6.47
N LYS A 128 -4.75 13.46 7.79
CA LYS A 128 -3.80 14.36 8.41
C LYS A 128 -2.64 14.32 7.45
N THR A 129 -2.38 15.43 6.76
CA THR A 129 -1.16 15.53 5.97
C THR A 129 -0.07 15.17 6.95
N SER A 130 0.77 14.22 6.60
CA SER A 130 1.91 13.86 7.43
C SER A 130 3.01 14.93 7.30
N ASP A 131 2.61 16.16 6.96
CA ASP A 131 3.49 17.30 6.85
C ASP A 131 4.07 17.58 8.22
N VAL A 132 5.37 17.57 8.31
CA VAL A 132 6.11 17.78 9.54
C VAL A 132 6.93 19.04 9.38
N ASN A 133 6.68 20.02 10.23
CA ASN A 133 7.60 21.13 10.38
C ASN A 133 8.86 20.64 11.12
N LEU A 134 10.00 20.67 10.45
CA LEU A 134 11.26 20.17 11.02
C LEU A 134 11.73 20.92 12.26
N ILE A 135 11.20 22.11 12.52
CA ILE A 135 11.50 22.89 13.72
C ILE A 135 10.70 22.40 14.93
N ASP A 136 9.58 21.75 14.67
CA ASP A 136 8.72 21.24 15.72
C ASP A 136 9.28 19.95 16.32
N GLU A 137 9.05 19.78 17.63
CA GLU A 137 9.37 18.59 18.40
C GLU A 137 10.81 18.04 18.23
N PRO A 138 11.89 18.86 18.28
CA PRO A 138 13.26 18.35 18.16
C PRO A 138 13.61 17.36 19.28
N GLN A 139 13.04 17.54 20.46
CA GLN A 139 13.22 16.63 21.60
C GLN A 139 12.64 15.24 21.31
N LYS A 140 11.46 15.16 20.70
CA LYS A 140 10.85 13.88 20.33
C LYS A 140 11.74 13.07 19.39
N ARG A 141 12.39 13.71 18.41
CA ARG A 141 13.34 13.05 17.51
C ARG A 141 14.58 12.54 18.25
N TRP A 142 15.06 13.30 19.22
CA TRP A 142 16.16 12.86 20.09
C TRP A 142 15.75 11.67 20.95
N ASP A 143 14.55 11.70 21.52
CA ASP A 143 14.02 10.61 22.34
C ASP A 143 13.82 9.33 21.50
N GLU A 144 13.31 9.46 20.27
CA GLU A 144 13.20 8.35 19.30
C GLU A 144 14.58 7.76 18.95
N TYR A 145 15.59 8.60 18.70
CA TYR A 145 16.95 8.16 18.47
C TYR A 145 17.51 7.42 19.70
N THR A 146 17.33 7.99 20.88
CA THR A 146 17.83 7.42 22.14
C THR A 146 17.15 6.09 22.45
N PHE A 147 15.84 6.01 22.20
CA PHE A 147 15.09 4.76 22.32
C PHE A 147 15.68 3.69 21.39
N ARG A 148 15.90 4.01 20.12
CA ARG A 148 16.48 3.07 19.13
C ARG A 148 17.90 2.64 19.53
N LYS A 149 18.73 3.58 20.00
CA LYS A 149 20.08 3.29 20.46
C LYS A 149 20.10 2.31 21.63
N ASN A 150 19.17 2.46 22.57
CA ASN A 150 19.08 1.61 23.76
C ASN A 150 18.30 0.31 23.53
N ASN A 151 17.54 0.24 22.44
CA ASN A 151 16.77 -0.93 22.03
C ASN A 151 17.16 -1.30 20.59
N PRO A 152 18.37 -1.84 20.38
CA PRO A 152 18.78 -2.24 19.03
C PRO A 152 17.87 -3.35 18.52
N GLY A 153 17.19 -3.09 17.44
CA GLY A 153 16.25 -3.99 16.80
C GLY A 153 15.96 -3.59 15.37
N LEU A 154 15.13 -4.36 14.72
CA LEU A 154 14.72 -4.09 13.35
C LEU A 154 13.80 -2.87 13.31
N LEU A 155 13.94 -2.06 12.26
CA LEU A 155 13.03 -0.93 11.98
C LEU A 155 11.68 -1.42 11.45
N GLY A 156 11.67 -2.59 10.80
CA GLY A 156 10.51 -3.23 10.21
C GLY A 156 10.30 -4.66 10.72
N THR A 157 9.47 -5.40 10.02
CA THR A 157 9.22 -6.82 10.29
C THR A 157 10.32 -7.68 9.70
N ALA A 158 10.85 -8.64 10.46
CA ALA A 158 11.92 -9.52 9.98
C ALA A 158 11.46 -10.37 8.79
N THR A 159 12.34 -10.51 7.79
CA THR A 159 12.15 -11.47 6.68
C THR A 159 12.34 -12.91 7.16
N GLY A 160 13.00 -13.08 8.34
CA GLY A 160 13.42 -14.37 8.86
C GLY A 160 14.78 -14.83 8.33
N PHE A 161 15.47 -14.00 7.56
CA PHE A 161 16.86 -14.19 7.13
C PHE A 161 17.74 -13.15 7.82
N PRO A 162 18.44 -13.51 8.91
CA PRO A 162 19.14 -12.52 9.76
C PRO A 162 20.09 -11.60 8.99
N SER A 163 20.82 -12.12 8.01
CA SER A 163 21.73 -11.32 7.20
C SER A 163 21.00 -10.32 6.31
N VAL A 164 19.81 -10.67 5.81
CA VAL A 164 18.94 -9.74 5.06
C VAL A 164 18.43 -8.66 5.99
N ASP A 165 17.92 -9.06 7.14
CA ASP A 165 17.32 -8.18 8.14
C ASP A 165 18.34 -7.18 8.71
N GLN A 166 19.57 -7.62 8.92
CA GLN A 166 20.66 -6.75 9.38
C GLN A 166 20.98 -5.63 8.38
N VAL A 167 20.93 -5.94 7.09
CA VAL A 167 21.25 -4.97 6.03
C VAL A 167 20.08 -4.05 5.72
N THR A 168 18.87 -4.61 5.63
CA THR A 168 17.68 -3.84 5.21
C THR A 168 16.93 -3.17 6.37
N GLY A 169 17.18 -3.60 7.60
CA GLY A 169 16.37 -3.22 8.76
C GLY A 169 15.01 -3.92 8.81
N GLY A 170 14.83 -5.00 8.01
CA GLY A 170 13.56 -5.70 7.83
C GLY A 170 12.62 -4.99 6.84
N LEU A 171 11.41 -5.50 6.71
CA LEU A 171 10.35 -4.97 5.84
C LEU A 171 9.63 -3.82 6.55
N GLN A 172 9.86 -2.59 6.11
CA GLN A 172 9.40 -1.40 6.83
C GLN A 172 8.06 -0.88 6.32
N PRO A 173 7.20 -0.30 7.17
CA PRO A 173 5.95 0.31 6.76
C PRO A 173 6.13 1.35 5.65
N GLY A 174 5.26 1.32 4.64
CA GLY A 174 5.30 2.25 3.51
C GLY A 174 6.36 1.96 2.46
N GLN A 175 7.13 0.88 2.60
CA GLN A 175 8.09 0.44 1.59
C GLN A 175 7.42 -0.40 0.49
N LEU A 176 7.92 -0.21 -0.73
CA LEU A 176 7.73 -1.11 -1.86
C LEU A 176 9.01 -1.94 -2.02
N ILE A 177 8.90 -3.25 -1.82
CA ILE A 177 9.98 -4.21 -1.90
C ILE A 177 9.78 -5.08 -3.15
N VAL A 178 10.80 -5.26 -3.95
CA VAL A 178 10.72 -6.02 -5.21
C VAL A 178 11.63 -7.23 -5.14
N ILE A 179 11.13 -8.41 -5.46
CA ILE A 179 11.90 -9.63 -5.65
C ILE A 179 11.92 -9.93 -7.15
N VAL A 180 13.10 -9.90 -7.75
CA VAL A 180 13.28 -10.19 -9.17
C VAL A 180 14.05 -11.50 -9.36
N ALA A 181 13.63 -12.30 -10.32
CA ALA A 181 14.29 -13.56 -10.65
C ALA A 181 14.02 -13.98 -12.10
N PRO A 182 14.89 -14.79 -12.71
CA PRO A 182 14.55 -15.53 -13.91
C PRO A 182 13.36 -16.46 -13.68
N PRO A 183 12.61 -16.82 -14.73
CA PRO A 183 11.56 -17.84 -14.63
C PRO A 183 12.08 -19.12 -13.99
N LYS A 184 11.23 -19.79 -13.15
CA LYS A 184 11.54 -21.07 -12.50
C LYS A 184 12.76 -21.06 -11.57
N THR A 185 13.19 -19.89 -11.09
CA THR A 185 14.29 -19.79 -10.10
C THR A 185 13.79 -19.84 -8.67
N GLY A 186 12.48 -19.65 -8.43
CA GLY A 186 11.88 -19.77 -7.09
C GLY A 186 11.50 -18.43 -6.47
N LYS A 187 11.25 -17.36 -7.25
CA LYS A 187 10.81 -16.05 -6.72
C LYS A 187 9.58 -16.14 -5.82
N SER A 188 8.56 -16.88 -6.27
CA SER A 188 7.32 -17.09 -5.51
C SER A 188 7.56 -17.86 -4.21
N THR A 189 8.51 -18.82 -4.22
CA THR A 189 8.90 -19.58 -3.04
C THR A 189 9.59 -18.69 -2.00
N VAL A 190 10.51 -17.81 -2.42
CA VAL A 190 11.15 -16.85 -1.51
C VAL A 190 10.12 -15.86 -0.95
N ALA A 191 9.22 -15.35 -1.79
CA ALA A 191 8.16 -14.47 -1.33
C ALA A 191 7.24 -15.16 -0.30
N LEU A 192 6.86 -16.43 -0.55
CA LEU A 192 6.05 -17.22 0.37
C LEU A 192 6.82 -17.55 1.66
N GLN A 193 8.14 -17.81 1.58
CA GLN A 193 8.98 -18.02 2.76
C GLN A 193 9.07 -16.75 3.62
N PHE A 194 9.24 -15.58 3.01
CA PHE A 194 9.18 -14.30 3.75
C PHE A 194 7.81 -14.14 4.41
N ALA A 195 6.74 -14.37 3.67
CA ALA A 195 5.38 -14.28 4.17
C ALA A 195 5.12 -15.23 5.36
N GLN A 196 5.59 -16.47 5.27
CA GLN A 196 5.50 -17.46 6.34
C GLN A 196 6.29 -17.00 7.58
N ASN A 197 7.52 -16.53 7.40
CA ASN A 197 8.36 -16.05 8.50
C ASN A 197 7.72 -14.84 9.20
N VAL A 198 7.11 -13.94 8.43
CA VAL A 198 6.36 -12.79 8.98
C VAL A 198 5.14 -13.27 9.79
N HIS A 199 4.38 -14.21 9.26
CA HIS A 199 3.23 -14.78 9.96
C HIS A 199 3.61 -15.45 11.28
N LEU A 200 4.78 -16.09 11.33
CA LEU A 200 5.32 -16.71 12.54
C LEU A 200 5.73 -15.70 13.64
N GLN A 201 5.84 -14.42 13.29
CA GLN A 201 6.08 -13.31 14.22
C GLN A 201 4.78 -12.68 14.74
N ASP A 202 3.64 -13.39 14.65
CA ASP A 202 2.31 -12.91 15.05
C ASP A 202 1.87 -11.67 14.27
N LYS A 203 2.14 -11.65 12.95
CA LYS A 203 1.73 -10.62 12.01
C LYS A 203 0.71 -11.18 11.03
N SER A 204 -0.30 -10.37 10.71
CA SER A 204 -1.27 -10.71 9.67
C SER A 204 -0.70 -10.50 8.27
N VAL A 205 -0.90 -11.45 7.38
CA VAL A 205 -0.36 -11.47 6.03
C VAL A 205 -1.49 -11.54 5.01
N MET A 206 -1.43 -10.68 3.99
CA MET A 206 -2.22 -10.81 2.78
C MET A 206 -1.28 -11.24 1.63
N PHE A 207 -1.53 -12.40 1.07
CA PHE A 207 -0.77 -12.94 -0.05
C PHE A 207 -1.68 -13.14 -1.25
N GLN A 208 -1.40 -12.44 -2.34
CA GLN A 208 -2.13 -12.56 -3.60
C GLN A 208 -1.19 -13.01 -4.71
N SER A 209 -1.48 -14.13 -5.35
CA SER A 209 -0.74 -14.61 -6.52
C SER A 209 -1.58 -14.47 -7.78
N PHE A 210 -0.94 -13.99 -8.83
CA PHE A 210 -1.49 -13.96 -10.19
C PHE A 210 -0.95 -15.11 -11.05
N GLU A 211 0.07 -15.83 -10.56
CA GLU A 211 0.69 -16.96 -11.27
C GLU A 211 0.11 -18.32 -10.84
N MET A 212 -0.34 -18.42 -9.60
CA MET A 212 -0.70 -19.68 -8.98
C MET A 212 -2.05 -19.57 -8.27
N SER A 213 -2.81 -20.66 -8.29
CA SER A 213 -4.06 -20.78 -7.55
C SER A 213 -3.85 -20.74 -6.03
N ASN A 214 -4.89 -20.37 -5.29
CA ASN A 214 -4.84 -20.39 -3.82
C ASN A 214 -4.56 -21.80 -3.28
N HIS A 215 -5.06 -22.85 -3.96
CA HIS A 215 -4.80 -24.23 -3.55
C HIS A 215 -3.31 -24.60 -3.69
N GLU A 216 -2.68 -24.22 -4.80
CA GLU A 216 -1.24 -24.45 -4.99
C GLU A 216 -0.40 -23.66 -3.96
N GLN A 217 -0.77 -22.41 -3.67
CA GLN A 217 -0.10 -21.62 -2.62
C GLN A 217 -0.28 -22.24 -1.24
N GLN A 218 -1.48 -22.72 -0.93
CA GLN A 218 -1.79 -23.39 0.33
C GLN A 218 -0.93 -24.63 0.52
N THR A 219 -0.90 -25.52 -0.47
CA THR A 219 -0.11 -26.76 -0.37
C THR A 219 1.40 -26.51 -0.28
N ARG A 220 1.90 -25.45 -0.94
CA ARG A 220 3.30 -25.02 -0.78
C ARG A 220 3.57 -24.47 0.61
N TYR A 221 2.70 -23.60 1.12
CA TYR A 221 2.79 -23.09 2.48
C TYR A 221 2.83 -24.23 3.50
N ASP A 222 1.94 -25.18 3.36
CA ASP A 222 1.84 -26.34 4.25
C ASP A 222 3.10 -27.22 4.21
N ALA A 223 3.60 -27.52 3.00
CA ALA A 223 4.82 -28.30 2.80
C ALA A 223 6.04 -27.61 3.46
N MET A 224 6.21 -26.31 3.21
CA MET A 224 7.28 -25.52 3.83
C MET A 224 7.15 -25.48 5.37
N ARG A 225 5.93 -25.33 5.86
CA ARG A 225 5.63 -25.28 7.30
C ARG A 225 5.91 -26.59 8.02
N ALA A 226 5.57 -27.72 7.37
CA ALA A 226 5.76 -29.05 7.91
C ALA A 226 7.15 -29.65 7.61
N ARG A 227 7.95 -28.98 6.74
CA ARG A 227 9.21 -29.47 6.20
C ARG A 227 9.05 -30.88 5.60
N ILE A 228 8.18 -30.97 4.64
CA ILE A 228 7.86 -32.19 3.87
C ILE A 228 7.90 -31.89 2.37
N SER A 229 8.12 -32.91 1.57
CA SER A 229 8.13 -32.74 0.13
C SER A 229 6.76 -32.28 -0.41
N HIS A 230 6.73 -31.13 -1.08
CA HIS A 230 5.53 -30.61 -1.73
C HIS A 230 4.98 -31.60 -2.76
N SER A 231 5.85 -32.24 -3.56
CA SER A 231 5.44 -33.24 -4.55
C SER A 231 4.80 -34.46 -3.90
N ARG A 232 5.34 -34.93 -2.77
CA ARG A 232 4.74 -36.07 -2.04
C ARG A 232 3.42 -35.69 -1.39
N LEU A 233 3.32 -34.45 -0.85
CA LEU A 233 2.08 -33.95 -0.26
C LEU A 233 0.93 -33.94 -1.28
N ILE A 234 1.13 -33.31 -2.43
CA ILE A 234 0.07 -33.16 -3.44
C ILE A 234 -0.35 -34.48 -4.08
N ASN A 235 0.53 -35.50 -4.08
CA ASN A 235 0.25 -36.81 -4.61
C ASN A 235 -0.22 -37.81 -3.53
N GLY A 236 -0.35 -37.42 -2.26
CA GLY A 236 -0.76 -38.30 -1.18
C GLY A 236 0.24 -39.41 -0.87
N LEU A 237 1.55 -39.10 -1.03
CA LEU A 237 2.64 -40.09 -0.89
C LEU A 237 3.52 -39.82 0.33
N LEU A 238 3.00 -39.13 1.34
CA LEU A 238 3.69 -38.92 2.61
C LEU A 238 3.84 -40.28 3.35
N ASP A 239 4.97 -40.43 4.05
CA ASP A 239 5.11 -41.55 4.99
C ASP A 239 4.48 -41.18 6.34
N ASN A 240 4.40 -42.17 7.25
CA ASN A 240 3.78 -42.00 8.57
C ASN A 240 4.41 -40.87 9.41
N GLU A 241 5.71 -40.64 9.27
CA GLU A 241 6.40 -39.58 9.99
C GLU A 241 6.09 -38.18 9.43
N GLU A 242 6.08 -38.06 8.13
CA GLU A 242 5.67 -36.86 7.42
C GLU A 242 4.22 -36.50 7.67
N GLU A 243 3.30 -37.51 7.62
CA GLU A 243 1.89 -37.32 7.96
C GLU A 243 1.73 -36.80 9.39
N ALA A 244 2.44 -37.41 10.35
CA ALA A 244 2.39 -36.99 11.74
C ALA A 244 2.90 -35.51 11.90
N ARG A 245 4.00 -35.17 11.24
CA ARG A 245 4.50 -33.79 11.20
C ARG A 245 3.50 -32.83 10.59
N TYR A 246 2.91 -33.19 9.47
CA TYR A 246 1.91 -32.38 8.77
C TYR A 246 0.70 -32.11 9.65
N GLN A 247 0.10 -33.17 10.22
CA GLN A 247 -1.04 -33.04 11.14
C GLN A 247 -0.72 -32.18 12.35
N ALA A 248 0.48 -32.35 12.94
CA ALA A 248 0.91 -31.54 14.07
C ALA A 248 1.01 -30.05 13.69
N LYS A 249 1.49 -29.75 12.48
CA LYS A 249 1.57 -28.35 11.99
C LYS A 249 0.20 -27.77 11.70
N LEU A 250 -0.71 -28.50 11.09
CA LEU A 250 -2.10 -28.05 10.88
C LEU A 250 -2.78 -27.70 12.21
N ARG A 251 -2.68 -28.58 13.22
CA ARG A 251 -3.21 -28.31 14.56
C ARG A 251 -2.57 -27.08 15.20
N SER A 252 -1.26 -26.84 14.97
CA SER A 252 -0.58 -25.66 15.51
C SER A 252 -1.12 -24.35 14.90
N MET A 253 -1.66 -24.40 13.67
CA MET A 253 -2.24 -23.22 13.02
C MET A 253 -3.56 -22.78 13.65
N GLU A 254 -4.33 -23.71 14.24
CA GLU A 254 -5.56 -23.37 14.97
C GLU A 254 -5.32 -22.42 16.15
N ASN A 255 -4.11 -22.41 16.68
CA ASN A 255 -3.72 -21.53 17.79
C ASN A 255 -3.07 -20.22 17.34
N MET A 256 -2.95 -19.98 16.04
CA MET A 256 -2.38 -18.71 15.53
C MET A 256 -3.40 -17.59 15.67
N ARG A 257 -2.95 -16.45 16.22
CA ARG A 257 -3.84 -15.31 16.51
C ARG A 257 -4.10 -14.43 15.29
N LYS A 258 -3.11 -14.36 14.41
CA LYS A 258 -3.16 -13.48 13.23
C LYS A 258 -3.46 -14.28 11.98
N PRO A 259 -4.32 -13.78 11.10
CA PRO A 259 -4.67 -14.48 9.88
C PRO A 259 -3.57 -14.40 8.81
N PHE A 260 -3.52 -15.43 7.97
CA PHE A 260 -2.82 -15.45 6.70
C PHE A 260 -3.87 -15.64 5.58
N TRP A 261 -4.13 -14.58 4.82
CA TRP A 261 -5.09 -14.64 3.73
C TRP A 261 -4.40 -14.96 2.41
N LEU A 262 -4.78 -16.05 1.78
CA LEU A 262 -4.55 -16.30 0.37
C LEU A 262 -5.71 -15.68 -0.41
N VAL A 263 -5.40 -14.65 -1.18
CA VAL A 263 -6.42 -13.83 -1.83
C VAL A 263 -6.54 -14.22 -3.29
N ASP A 264 -7.77 -14.50 -3.73
CA ASP A 264 -8.05 -14.82 -5.12
C ASP A 264 -7.81 -13.59 -6.02
N SER A 265 -7.15 -13.83 -7.15
CA SER A 265 -6.85 -12.83 -8.17
C SER A 265 -7.99 -12.57 -9.15
N ALA A 266 -9.01 -13.44 -9.21
CA ALA A 266 -10.09 -13.36 -10.19
C ALA A 266 -10.84 -11.99 -10.16
N ASN A 267 -10.99 -11.40 -8.96
CA ASN A 267 -11.70 -10.13 -8.74
C ASN A 267 -10.79 -9.01 -8.22
N GLY A 268 -9.51 -9.02 -8.52
CA GLY A 268 -8.58 -8.04 -7.92
C GLY A 268 -7.28 -7.88 -8.68
N SER A 269 -7.36 -7.88 -10.02
CA SER A 269 -6.19 -7.75 -10.88
C SER A 269 -5.63 -6.33 -10.98
N THR A 270 -6.20 -5.38 -10.27
CA THR A 270 -5.81 -3.95 -10.28
C THR A 270 -5.34 -3.49 -8.91
N VAL A 271 -4.64 -2.35 -8.84
CA VAL A 271 -4.16 -1.79 -7.57
C VAL A 271 -5.31 -1.34 -6.67
N SER A 272 -6.39 -0.80 -7.23
CA SER A 272 -7.58 -0.42 -6.45
C SER A 272 -8.32 -1.64 -5.91
N GLY A 273 -8.36 -2.76 -6.65
CA GLY A 273 -8.88 -4.03 -6.13
C GLY A 273 -8.11 -4.52 -4.91
N ILE A 274 -6.77 -4.43 -4.94
CA ILE A 274 -5.91 -4.75 -3.79
C ILE A 274 -6.14 -3.77 -2.64
N SER A 275 -6.22 -2.46 -2.93
CA SER A 275 -6.48 -1.42 -1.93
C SER A 275 -7.80 -1.64 -1.20
N SER A 276 -8.86 -2.04 -1.92
CA SER A 276 -10.16 -2.35 -1.32
C SER A 276 -10.07 -3.55 -0.36
N LYS A 277 -9.29 -4.57 -0.69
CA LYS A 277 -9.06 -5.71 0.22
C LYS A 277 -8.21 -5.29 1.43
N LEU A 278 -7.23 -4.42 1.23
CA LEU A 278 -6.44 -3.87 2.34
C LEU A 278 -7.31 -3.12 3.35
N SER A 279 -8.23 -2.29 2.88
CA SER A 279 -9.12 -1.50 3.75
C SER A 279 -10.12 -2.36 4.54
N VAL A 280 -10.38 -3.60 4.11
CA VAL A 280 -11.24 -4.54 4.82
C VAL A 280 -10.46 -5.46 5.75
N LEU A 281 -9.34 -5.99 5.26
CA LEU A 281 -8.56 -7.02 5.97
C LEU A 281 -7.55 -6.43 6.96
N HIS A 282 -7.10 -5.19 6.76
CA HIS A 282 -6.08 -4.51 7.57
C HIS A 282 -4.84 -5.39 7.86
N PRO A 283 -4.18 -5.97 6.84
CA PRO A 283 -3.00 -6.80 7.05
C PRO A 283 -1.81 -5.97 7.53
N ASP A 284 -0.92 -6.59 8.32
CA ASP A 284 0.36 -5.98 8.70
C ASP A 284 1.34 -5.90 7.51
N ILE A 285 1.17 -6.76 6.50
CA ILE A 285 2.00 -6.81 5.29
C ILE A 285 1.25 -7.42 4.10
N VAL A 286 1.63 -6.99 2.90
CA VAL A 286 1.05 -7.46 1.63
C VAL A 286 2.13 -8.07 0.74
N PHE A 287 1.85 -9.24 0.19
CA PHE A 287 2.65 -9.89 -0.86
C PHE A 287 1.82 -10.00 -2.14
N ILE A 288 2.44 -9.64 -3.27
CA ILE A 288 1.83 -9.71 -4.61
C ILE A 288 2.78 -10.49 -5.52
N ASP A 289 2.41 -11.71 -5.83
CA ASP A 289 3.23 -12.58 -6.67
C ASP A 289 2.80 -12.49 -8.13
N GLY A 290 3.73 -12.02 -8.99
CA GLY A 290 3.49 -11.86 -10.43
C GLY A 290 2.90 -10.50 -10.81
N VAL A 291 3.49 -9.38 -10.35
CA VAL A 291 2.98 -8.01 -10.62
C VAL A 291 2.80 -7.69 -12.11
N TYR A 292 3.58 -8.33 -12.98
CA TYR A 292 3.49 -8.14 -14.43
C TYR A 292 2.20 -8.73 -15.06
N LEU A 293 1.42 -9.48 -14.30
CA LEU A 293 0.09 -9.99 -14.71
C LEU A 293 -1.06 -9.08 -14.25
N MET A 294 -0.76 -8.04 -13.47
CA MET A 294 -1.75 -7.06 -13.05
C MET A 294 -2.19 -6.18 -14.22
N ILE A 295 -3.42 -5.72 -14.16
CA ILE A 295 -4.02 -4.78 -15.13
C ILE A 295 -3.86 -3.36 -14.61
N ASP A 296 -3.29 -2.48 -15.44
CA ASP A 296 -3.26 -1.05 -15.18
C ASP A 296 -4.64 -0.42 -15.45
N GLU A 297 -5.16 0.27 -14.47
CA GLU A 297 -6.49 0.90 -14.53
C GLU A 297 -6.57 2.06 -15.51
N GLN A 298 -5.44 2.70 -15.79
CA GLN A 298 -5.38 3.86 -16.69
C GLN A 298 -5.38 3.46 -18.16
N THR A 299 -4.65 2.39 -18.48
CA THR A 299 -4.50 1.93 -19.87
C THR A 299 -5.38 0.72 -20.20
N GLY A 300 -5.86 -0.02 -19.18
CA GLY A 300 -6.53 -1.30 -19.36
C GLY A 300 -5.61 -2.44 -19.80
N GLU A 301 -4.31 -2.22 -19.82
CA GLU A 301 -3.29 -3.15 -20.30
C GLU A 301 -2.56 -3.84 -19.15
N ALA A 302 -1.95 -4.96 -19.46
CA ALA A 302 -0.98 -5.64 -18.61
C ALA A 302 0.35 -5.77 -19.36
N ASN A 303 1.44 -5.89 -18.60
CA ASN A 303 2.75 -6.29 -19.15
C ASN A 303 3.38 -5.33 -20.19
N THR A 304 2.89 -4.09 -20.30
CA THR A 304 3.56 -3.04 -21.06
C THR A 304 4.42 -2.18 -20.16
N PRO A 305 5.50 -1.54 -20.65
CA PRO A 305 6.34 -0.66 -19.84
C PRO A 305 5.56 0.47 -19.16
N GLN A 306 4.54 1.01 -19.84
CA GLN A 306 3.69 2.07 -19.30
C GLN A 306 2.78 1.52 -18.19
N ALA A 307 2.11 0.40 -18.42
CA ALA A 307 1.24 -0.24 -17.43
C ALA A 307 2.02 -0.60 -16.17
N ILE A 308 3.18 -1.22 -16.30
CA ILE A 308 4.05 -1.56 -15.17
C ILE A 308 4.48 -0.30 -14.40
N THR A 309 4.79 0.80 -15.10
CA THR A 309 5.15 2.06 -14.46
C THR A 309 3.98 2.63 -13.63
N ASN A 310 2.77 2.61 -14.16
CA ASN A 310 1.59 3.08 -13.45
C ASN A 310 1.28 2.20 -12.24
N ILE A 311 1.38 0.88 -12.41
CA ILE A 311 1.15 -0.10 -11.34
C ILE A 311 2.17 0.09 -10.20
N THR A 312 3.47 0.17 -10.50
CA THR A 312 4.50 0.31 -9.44
C THR A 312 4.36 1.60 -8.65
N ARG A 313 4.08 2.72 -9.32
CA ARG A 313 3.80 4.00 -8.66
C ARG A 313 2.56 3.94 -7.77
N SER A 314 1.51 3.31 -8.26
CA SER A 314 0.26 3.15 -7.51
C SER A 314 0.46 2.23 -6.30
N LEU A 315 1.22 1.12 -6.44
CA LEU A 315 1.58 0.23 -5.33
C LEU A 315 2.46 0.95 -4.29
N LYS A 316 3.41 1.78 -4.72
CA LYS A 316 4.21 2.60 -3.80
C LYS A 316 3.35 3.58 -3.01
N ARG A 317 2.44 4.29 -3.68
CA ARG A 317 1.48 5.20 -3.01
C ARG A 317 0.56 4.44 -2.06
N MET A 318 0.09 3.26 -2.45
CA MET A 318 -0.71 2.38 -1.60
C MET A 318 0.06 1.97 -0.33
N ALA A 319 1.31 1.51 -0.47
CA ALA A 319 2.16 1.18 0.68
C ALA A 319 2.28 2.36 1.66
N GLN A 320 2.55 3.57 1.14
CA GLN A 320 2.68 4.78 1.94
C GLN A 320 1.36 5.20 2.60
N LYS A 321 0.24 5.14 1.86
CA LYS A 321 -1.11 5.49 2.35
C LYS A 321 -1.52 4.61 3.53
N TYR A 322 -1.38 3.30 3.37
CA TYR A 322 -1.79 2.32 4.39
C TYR A 322 -0.71 2.06 5.44
N LYS A 323 0.50 2.62 5.25
CA LYS A 323 1.66 2.39 6.13
C LYS A 323 1.96 0.91 6.33
N VAL A 324 1.83 0.12 5.28
CA VAL A 324 2.17 -1.31 5.25
C VAL A 324 3.30 -1.57 4.27
N PRO A 325 4.21 -2.51 4.53
CA PRO A 325 5.16 -2.97 3.53
C PRO A 325 4.43 -3.76 2.44
N VAL A 326 4.79 -3.49 1.19
CA VAL A 326 4.27 -4.20 0.01
C VAL A 326 5.43 -4.89 -0.69
N VAL A 327 5.40 -6.21 -0.71
CA VAL A 327 6.41 -7.06 -1.36
C VAL A 327 5.83 -7.58 -2.68
N ILE A 328 6.49 -7.29 -3.79
CA ILE A 328 6.05 -7.72 -5.11
C ILE A 328 7.10 -8.62 -5.76
N THR A 329 6.66 -9.53 -6.62
CA THR A 329 7.57 -10.31 -7.45
C THR A 329 7.44 -9.94 -8.93
N THR A 330 8.57 -9.93 -9.65
CA THR A 330 8.62 -9.73 -11.10
C THR A 330 9.70 -10.59 -11.74
N GLN A 331 9.70 -10.64 -13.08
CA GLN A 331 10.64 -11.43 -13.83
C GLN A 331 11.80 -10.60 -14.37
N VAL A 332 12.96 -11.24 -14.51
CA VAL A 332 14.11 -10.73 -15.22
C VAL A 332 14.00 -11.10 -16.70
N LEU A 333 14.40 -10.22 -17.58
CA LEU A 333 14.56 -10.55 -19.00
C LEU A 333 15.91 -11.25 -19.20
N ASN A 334 15.88 -12.54 -19.54
CA ASN A 334 17.10 -13.37 -19.68
C ASN A 334 18.16 -12.74 -20.61
N TRP A 335 17.73 -12.08 -21.69
CA TRP A 335 18.65 -11.43 -22.63
C TRP A 335 19.35 -10.18 -22.06
N LYS A 336 18.84 -9.63 -20.95
CA LYS A 336 19.48 -8.51 -20.23
C LYS A 336 20.44 -9.00 -19.14
N MET A 337 20.43 -10.28 -18.81
CA MET A 337 21.36 -10.84 -17.83
C MET A 337 22.79 -10.80 -18.35
N ARG A 338 23.72 -10.34 -17.54
CA ARG A 338 25.14 -10.33 -17.88
C ARG A 338 25.81 -11.57 -17.29
N LYS A 339 26.31 -12.46 -18.15
CA LYS A 339 26.99 -13.71 -17.75
C LYS A 339 26.14 -14.57 -16.77
N GLY A 340 24.83 -14.69 -17.03
CA GLY A 340 23.94 -15.46 -16.17
C GLY A 340 23.58 -14.78 -14.81
N GLN A 341 24.10 -13.57 -14.56
CA GLN A 341 23.87 -12.88 -13.29
C GLN A 341 22.68 -11.92 -13.36
N VAL A 342 21.87 -11.94 -12.32
CA VAL A 342 20.80 -10.97 -12.10
C VAL A 342 21.43 -9.67 -11.60
N THR A 343 21.18 -8.61 -12.36
CA THR A 343 21.60 -7.24 -12.03
C THR A 343 20.41 -6.32 -12.06
N ALA A 344 20.54 -5.14 -11.48
CA ALA A 344 19.49 -4.15 -11.53
C ALA A 344 19.03 -3.86 -12.98
N ASP A 345 19.96 -3.70 -13.93
CA ASP A 345 19.66 -3.47 -15.35
C ASP A 345 18.91 -4.62 -16.03
N SER A 346 18.92 -5.82 -15.44
CA SER A 346 18.27 -7.00 -16.02
C SER A 346 16.77 -7.09 -15.71
N ILE A 347 16.24 -6.18 -14.87
CA ILE A 347 14.82 -6.15 -14.53
C ILE A 347 14.00 -5.87 -15.80
N GLY A 348 12.99 -6.70 -16.01
CA GLY A 348 12.12 -6.61 -17.18
C GLY A 348 11.15 -5.43 -17.10
N TYR A 349 10.66 -5.03 -18.26
CA TYR A 349 9.51 -4.16 -18.49
C TYR A 349 9.68 -2.68 -18.20
N SER A 350 10.34 -2.23 -17.13
CA SER A 350 10.37 -0.80 -16.82
C SER A 350 11.54 -0.42 -15.90
N SER A 351 12.12 0.76 -16.14
CA SER A 351 13.01 1.44 -15.19
C SER A 351 12.28 1.93 -13.91
N SER A 352 10.95 1.84 -13.88
CA SER A 352 10.14 2.29 -12.74
C SER A 352 10.42 1.52 -11.47
N PHE A 353 10.79 0.24 -11.57
CA PHE A 353 11.19 -0.53 -10.38
C PHE A 353 12.35 0.13 -9.64
N HIS A 354 13.36 0.66 -10.36
CA HIS A 354 14.49 1.39 -9.77
C HIS A 354 14.08 2.71 -9.11
N GLN A 355 13.06 3.38 -9.69
CA GLN A 355 12.60 4.67 -9.21
C GLN A 355 11.67 4.55 -8.00
N ASP A 356 10.78 3.56 -8.03
CA ASP A 356 9.67 3.44 -7.09
C ASP A 356 9.97 2.51 -5.91
N ALA A 357 10.82 1.47 -6.11
CA ALA A 357 11.17 0.54 -5.06
C ALA A 357 12.11 1.15 -4.01
N ASP A 358 11.94 0.71 -2.76
CA ASP A 358 12.85 1.05 -1.66
C ASP A 358 13.95 0.00 -1.50
N VAL A 359 13.61 -1.27 -1.81
CA VAL A 359 14.55 -2.40 -1.80
C VAL A 359 14.27 -3.30 -3.00
N ILE A 360 15.31 -3.72 -3.70
CA ILE A 360 15.23 -4.70 -4.78
C ILE A 360 16.12 -5.88 -4.45
N PHE A 361 15.51 -7.04 -4.31
CA PHE A 361 16.19 -8.32 -4.17
C PHE A 361 16.29 -9.01 -5.53
N GLY A 362 17.48 -9.51 -5.86
CA GLY A 362 17.70 -10.39 -6.99
C GLY A 362 17.90 -11.83 -6.52
N LEU A 363 17.17 -12.77 -7.10
CA LEU A 363 17.35 -14.20 -6.87
C LEU A 363 17.87 -14.85 -8.13
N GLN A 364 18.94 -15.65 -8.01
CA GLN A 364 19.54 -16.41 -9.10
C GLN A 364 19.99 -17.79 -8.63
N ARG A 365 20.20 -18.71 -9.57
CA ARG A 365 20.94 -19.96 -9.27
C ARG A 365 22.40 -19.62 -9.02
N GLU A 366 23.03 -20.32 -8.11
CA GLU A 366 24.48 -20.20 -7.87
C GLU A 366 25.27 -20.85 -9.02
N ASP A 367 24.84 -22.05 -9.42
CA ASP A 367 25.30 -22.78 -10.60
C ASP A 367 24.10 -23.27 -11.39
N GLU A 368 24.13 -23.14 -12.73
CA GLU A 368 23.05 -23.59 -13.59
C GLU A 368 22.86 -25.12 -13.57
N ASN A 369 23.91 -25.85 -13.23
CA ASN A 369 23.91 -27.32 -13.15
C ASN A 369 23.53 -27.87 -11.77
N VAL A 370 23.42 -27.01 -10.75
CA VAL A 370 23.14 -27.38 -9.37
C VAL A 370 21.82 -26.73 -8.96
N ASP A 371 20.83 -27.56 -8.55
CA ASP A 371 19.48 -27.06 -8.29
C ASP A 371 19.17 -26.90 -6.77
N ASP A 372 20.14 -27.12 -5.92
CA ASP A 372 20.00 -27.07 -4.47
C ASP A 372 20.52 -25.78 -3.81
N THR A 373 21.05 -24.85 -4.61
CA THR A 373 21.53 -23.57 -4.11
C THR A 373 20.99 -22.38 -4.89
N ARG A 374 20.76 -21.28 -4.18
CA ARG A 374 20.34 -20.00 -4.74
C ARG A 374 21.13 -18.87 -4.09
N ILE A 375 21.36 -17.83 -4.84
CA ILE A 375 21.94 -16.58 -4.31
C ILE A 375 20.82 -15.54 -4.25
N LEU A 376 20.60 -14.99 -3.07
CA LEU A 376 19.76 -13.83 -2.84
C LEU A 376 20.65 -12.61 -2.63
N LYS A 377 20.43 -11.57 -3.46
CA LYS A 377 21.23 -10.33 -3.43
C LYS A 377 20.33 -9.14 -3.11
N VAL A 378 20.84 -8.18 -2.36
CA VAL A 378 20.30 -6.82 -2.35
C VAL A 378 20.93 -6.08 -3.51
N LEU A 379 20.16 -5.91 -4.60
CA LEU A 379 20.62 -5.23 -5.80
C LEU A 379 20.64 -3.72 -5.62
N GLU A 380 19.56 -3.20 -5.04
CA GLU A 380 19.37 -1.79 -4.73
C GLU A 380 18.64 -1.60 -3.42
N SER A 381 18.98 -0.57 -2.69
CA SER A 381 18.28 -0.12 -1.49
C SER A 381 18.53 1.36 -1.27
N ARG A 382 17.48 2.09 -0.83
CA ARG A 382 17.61 3.52 -0.51
C ARG A 382 18.39 3.77 0.78
N ASN A 383 18.31 2.85 1.74
CA ASN A 383 18.81 3.06 3.10
C ASN A 383 19.80 2.01 3.58
N SER A 384 20.19 1.05 2.73
CA SER A 384 21.03 -0.06 3.13
C SER A 384 22.14 -0.37 2.11
N GLY A 385 23.16 -1.13 2.57
CA GLY A 385 24.26 -1.59 1.74
C GLY A 385 23.86 -2.71 0.78
N ARG A 386 24.81 -3.10 -0.07
CA ARG A 386 24.69 -4.30 -0.92
C ARG A 386 25.00 -5.54 -0.07
N MET A 387 24.32 -6.62 -0.35
CA MET A 387 24.52 -7.91 0.31
C MET A 387 24.25 -9.04 -0.66
N GLU A 388 24.92 -10.16 -0.43
CA GLU A 388 24.71 -11.41 -1.13
C GLU A 388 24.75 -12.56 -0.11
N ILE A 389 23.76 -13.46 -0.18
CA ILE A 389 23.72 -14.67 0.65
C ILE A 389 23.40 -15.87 -0.21
N SER A 390 24.03 -17.02 0.09
CA SER A 390 23.67 -18.32 -0.45
C SER A 390 22.54 -18.92 0.35
N LEU A 391 21.52 -19.41 -0.33
CA LEU A 391 20.38 -20.11 0.22
C LEU A 391 20.47 -21.59 -0.16
N ILE A 392 20.32 -22.46 0.81
CA ILE A 392 20.11 -23.89 0.54
C ILE A 392 18.66 -24.04 0.09
N TRP A 393 18.48 -24.68 -1.06
CA TRP A 393 17.19 -24.90 -1.67
C TRP A 393 16.80 -26.34 -1.52
N ASP A 394 15.96 -26.60 -0.54
CA ASP A 394 15.48 -27.95 -0.26
C ASP A 394 14.11 -28.16 -0.90
N TRP A 395 14.05 -29.14 -1.81
CA TRP A 395 12.80 -29.53 -2.50
C TRP A 395 12.11 -30.71 -1.82
N SER A 396 12.76 -31.32 -0.81
CA SER A 396 12.24 -32.47 -0.07
C SER A 396 11.30 -32.08 1.06
#